data_87b3b757ea5d396e84b7c807ff76d2f5
#
_entry.id   87b3b757ea5d396e84b7c807ff76d2f5
#
_cell.length_a   1.000
_cell.length_b   1.000
_cell.length_c   1.000
_cell.angle_alpha   90.00
_cell.angle_beta   90.00
_cell.angle_gamma   90.00
#
_symmetry.space_group_name_H-M   'P 1'
#
loop_
_entity.id
_entity.type
_entity.pdbx_description
1 polymer ?
#
loop_
_entity_poly.entity_id
_entity_poly.type
_entity_poly.pdbx_seq_one_letter_code
_entity_poly.pdbx_strand_id
1 'polypeptide(L)'
;IKSVDGISINKFADLSGYLASKRPGEKVNIKYNRAGKETTVSVRLEKINRASYFLMELRELTSEQKKQFETDQGLYISNMNNRWLYQKGIDNGFLILEINDQQVNKLEDLKKINIDNLDSILFLSPSGEELKISMNY
;
A
#
# COMPACT_ATOMS: atom_id res chain seq x y z
N ILE A 1 -3.30 -21.87 16.37
CA ILE A 1 -4.09 -20.78 16.98
C ILE A 1 -5.26 -21.40 17.74
N LYS A 2 -5.36 -21.12 19.01
CA LYS A 2 -6.36 -21.69 19.89
C LYS A 2 -7.53 -20.74 20.12
N SER A 3 -7.24 -19.48 20.29
CA SER A 3 -8.26 -18.45 20.46
C SER A 3 -7.75 -17.07 20.05
N VAL A 4 -8.68 -16.18 19.77
CA VAL A 4 -8.41 -14.77 19.48
C VAL A 4 -9.34 -13.95 20.36
N ASP A 5 -8.79 -13.05 21.17
CA ASP A 5 -9.51 -12.23 22.16
C ASP A 5 -10.45 -13.06 23.07
N GLY A 6 -10.01 -14.28 23.44
CA GLY A 6 -10.79 -15.19 24.29
C GLY A 6 -11.85 -16.00 23.54
N ILE A 7 -12.01 -15.80 22.24
CA ILE A 7 -12.97 -16.56 21.43
C ILE A 7 -12.25 -17.78 20.85
N SER A 8 -12.79 -18.98 21.10
CA SER A 8 -12.21 -20.22 20.59
C SER A 8 -12.26 -20.26 19.07
N ILE A 9 -11.11 -20.60 18.47
CA ILE A 9 -10.97 -20.70 17.02
C ILE A 9 -10.77 -22.17 16.65
N ASN A 10 -11.75 -22.76 16.01
CA ASN A 10 -11.73 -24.17 15.58
C ASN A 10 -11.38 -24.33 14.09
N LYS A 11 -11.63 -23.32 13.30
CA LYS A 11 -11.42 -23.33 11.85
C LYS A 11 -10.79 -22.02 11.39
N PHE A 12 -10.03 -22.08 10.30
CA PHE A 12 -9.45 -20.87 9.69
C PHE A 12 -10.53 -19.84 9.30
N ALA A 13 -11.70 -20.30 8.85
CA ALA A 13 -12.80 -19.41 8.49
C ALA A 13 -13.30 -18.60 9.70
N ASP A 14 -13.29 -19.16 10.90
CA ASP A 14 -13.67 -18.45 12.12
C ASP A 14 -12.70 -17.32 12.43
N LEU A 15 -11.41 -17.57 12.25
CA LEU A 15 -10.36 -16.56 12.43
C LEU A 15 -10.48 -15.44 11.39
N SER A 16 -10.64 -15.80 10.11
CA SER A 16 -10.81 -14.83 9.02
C SER A 16 -12.01 -13.93 9.24
N GLY A 17 -13.16 -14.50 9.59
CA GLY A 17 -14.38 -13.73 9.85
C GLY A 17 -14.23 -12.78 11.03
N TYR A 18 -13.56 -13.23 12.09
CA TYR A 18 -13.33 -12.41 13.27
C TYR A 18 -12.39 -11.24 12.95
N LEU A 19 -11.26 -11.49 12.29
CA LEU A 19 -10.30 -10.46 11.92
C LEU A 19 -10.90 -9.43 10.96
N ALA A 20 -11.75 -9.86 10.04
CA ALA A 20 -12.42 -8.97 9.10
C ALA A 20 -13.39 -8.00 9.79
N SER A 21 -13.91 -8.34 10.97
CA SER A 21 -14.80 -7.49 11.75
C SER A 21 -14.07 -6.39 12.52
N LYS A 22 -12.74 -6.49 12.65
CA LYS A 22 -11.92 -5.53 13.39
C LYS A 22 -11.60 -4.30 12.56
N ARG A 23 -11.54 -3.16 13.24
CA ARG A 23 -11.12 -1.89 12.62
C ARG A 23 -9.60 -1.76 12.61
N PRO A 24 -9.01 -1.06 11.62
CA PRO A 24 -7.58 -0.77 11.64
C PRO A 24 -7.17 -0.05 12.92
N GLY A 25 -6.03 -0.43 13.47
CA GLY A 25 -5.50 0.12 14.71
C GLY A 25 -5.95 -0.59 15.97
N GLU A 26 -6.94 -1.46 15.90
CA GLU A 26 -7.36 -2.29 17.05
C GLU A 26 -6.32 -3.37 17.33
N LYS A 27 -6.16 -3.70 18.60
CA LYS A 27 -5.29 -4.81 19.03
C LYS A 27 -6.08 -6.10 19.10
N VAL A 28 -5.47 -7.19 18.66
CA VAL A 28 -6.03 -8.53 18.73
C VAL A 28 -5.10 -9.40 19.56
N ASN A 29 -5.66 -10.12 20.56
CA ASN A 29 -4.92 -11.04 21.39
C ASN A 29 -5.07 -12.46 20.85
N ILE A 30 -3.96 -13.05 20.41
CA ILE A 30 -3.92 -14.38 19.84
C ILE A 30 -3.28 -15.34 20.84
N LYS A 31 -4.01 -16.40 21.23
CA LYS A 31 -3.49 -17.49 22.02
C LYS A 31 -3.15 -18.68 21.13
N TYR A 32 -1.97 -19.22 21.30
CA TYR A 32 -1.56 -20.41 20.58
C TYR A 32 -0.77 -21.34 21.51
N ASN A 33 -0.75 -22.61 21.17
CA ASN A 33 -0.02 -23.63 21.91
C ASN A 33 1.26 -23.98 21.13
N ARG A 34 2.41 -23.75 21.77
CA ARG A 34 3.71 -24.08 21.19
C ARG A 34 4.50 -24.92 22.18
N ALA A 35 4.89 -26.14 21.75
CA ALA A 35 5.67 -27.06 22.56
C ALA A 35 5.05 -27.37 23.94
N GLY A 36 3.72 -27.47 23.99
CA GLY A 36 2.99 -27.74 25.23
C GLY A 36 2.74 -26.52 26.10
N LYS A 37 3.19 -25.34 25.70
CA LYS A 37 2.97 -24.08 26.42
C LYS A 37 2.00 -23.17 25.66
N GLU A 38 0.99 -22.68 26.41
CA GLU A 38 0.07 -21.69 25.88
C GLU A 38 0.73 -20.31 25.90
N THR A 39 0.77 -19.64 24.76
CA THR A 39 1.37 -18.32 24.59
C THR A 39 0.33 -17.34 24.06
N THR A 40 0.31 -16.14 24.63
CA THR A 40 -0.55 -15.05 24.16
C THR A 40 0.27 -13.95 23.50
N VAL A 41 -0.12 -13.54 22.31
CA VAL A 41 0.53 -12.45 21.56
C VAL A 41 -0.51 -11.42 21.20
N SER A 42 -0.20 -10.15 21.45
CA SER A 42 -1.02 -9.02 20.99
C SER A 42 -0.52 -8.54 19.64
N VAL A 43 -1.41 -8.48 18.66
CA VAL A 43 -1.13 -8.01 17.32
C VAL A 43 -1.98 -6.79 17.02
N ARG A 44 -1.34 -5.71 16.55
CA ARG A 44 -2.07 -4.52 16.11
C ARG A 44 -2.40 -4.67 14.63
N LEU A 45 -3.68 -4.53 14.30
CA LEU A 45 -4.12 -4.53 12.90
C LEU A 45 -3.83 -3.17 12.27
N GLU A 46 -3.12 -3.16 11.16
CA GLU A 46 -2.82 -1.94 10.42
C GLU A 46 -3.66 -1.90 9.14
N LYS A 47 -4.12 -0.70 8.81
CA LYS A 47 -4.82 -0.48 7.55
C LYS A 47 -3.79 -0.48 6.41
N ILE A 48 -3.98 -1.37 5.44
CA ILE A 48 -3.19 -1.35 4.20
C ILE A 48 -3.87 -0.35 3.26
N ASN A 49 -3.25 0.84 3.11
CA ASN A 49 -3.71 1.86 2.18
C ASN A 49 -3.09 1.61 0.82
N ARG A 50 -3.91 1.09 -0.10
CA ARG A 50 -3.52 0.88 -1.50
C ARG A 50 -4.68 1.20 -2.42
N ALA A 51 -4.37 1.64 -3.63
CA ALA A 51 -5.34 1.89 -4.66
C ALA A 51 -4.77 1.49 -6.02
N SER A 52 -5.65 1.09 -6.94
CA SER A 52 -5.28 0.88 -8.34
C SER A 52 -5.54 2.15 -9.12
N TYR A 53 -4.55 2.61 -9.87
CA TYR A 53 -4.65 3.77 -10.73
C TYR A 53 -3.80 3.55 -11.97
N PHE A 54 -4.38 3.68 -13.13
CA PHE A 54 -3.69 3.51 -14.41
C PHE A 54 -2.88 2.19 -14.47
N LEU A 55 -3.49 1.08 -14.06
CA LEU A 55 -2.89 -0.27 -14.00
C LEU A 55 -1.64 -0.33 -13.10
N MET A 56 -1.58 0.50 -12.08
CA MET A 56 -0.55 0.45 -11.05
C MET A 56 -1.21 0.29 -9.68
N GLU A 57 -0.60 -0.50 -8.80
CA GLU A 57 -0.97 -0.51 -7.40
C GLU A 57 -0.13 0.52 -6.67
N LEU A 58 -0.80 1.48 -6.05
CA LEU A 58 -0.16 2.60 -5.36
C LEU A 58 -0.43 2.54 -3.86
N ARG A 59 0.58 2.92 -3.08
CA ARG A 59 0.51 3.01 -1.61
C ARG A 59 1.06 4.36 -1.15
N GLU A 60 0.57 4.83 0.00
CA GLU A 60 1.18 5.98 0.65
C GLU A 60 2.54 5.58 1.21
N LEU A 61 3.46 6.56 1.31
CA LEU A 61 4.80 6.30 1.77
C LEU A 61 4.82 5.93 3.26
N THR A 62 5.60 4.90 3.59
CA THR A 62 5.93 4.59 4.98
C THR A 62 7.01 5.55 5.48
N SER A 63 7.22 5.61 6.80
CA SER A 63 8.27 6.44 7.40
C SER A 63 9.66 6.06 6.86
N GLU A 64 9.91 4.77 6.66
CA GLU A 64 11.17 4.27 6.10
C GLU A 64 11.36 4.71 4.65
N GLN A 65 10.29 4.65 3.84
CA GLN A 65 10.34 5.10 2.45
C GLN A 65 10.57 6.60 2.34
N LYS A 66 9.98 7.39 3.22
CA LYS A 66 10.22 8.84 3.27
C LYS A 66 11.69 9.16 3.53
N LYS A 67 12.34 8.39 4.39
CA LYS A 67 13.79 8.53 4.64
C LYS A 67 14.62 8.07 3.44
N GLN A 68 14.24 6.94 2.84
CA GLN A 68 14.96 6.36 1.70
C GLN A 68 14.97 7.31 0.50
N PHE A 69 13.83 7.91 0.19
CA PHE A 69 13.69 8.83 -0.94
C PHE A 69 13.96 10.29 -0.60
N GLU A 70 14.23 10.57 0.69
CA GLU A 70 14.47 11.95 1.19
C GLU A 70 13.31 12.89 0.83
N THR A 71 12.07 12.38 0.88
CA THR A 71 10.87 13.16 0.56
C THR A 71 9.70 12.72 1.41
N ASP A 72 8.83 13.68 1.75
CA ASP A 72 7.54 13.41 2.41
C ASP A 72 6.40 13.30 1.41
N GLN A 73 6.70 13.41 0.12
CA GLN A 73 5.72 13.57 -0.95
C GLN A 73 5.76 12.41 -1.93
N GLY A 74 4.60 12.11 -2.51
CA GLY A 74 4.48 11.11 -3.55
C GLY A 74 3.77 9.84 -3.09
N LEU A 75 3.49 8.97 -4.06
CA LEU A 75 2.90 7.66 -3.86
C LEU A 75 3.86 6.59 -4.35
N TYR A 76 3.94 5.49 -3.61
CA TYR A 76 4.85 4.38 -3.92
C TYR A 76 4.17 3.38 -4.85
N ILE A 77 4.87 3.00 -5.93
CA ILE A 77 4.40 1.96 -6.84
C ILE A 77 4.79 0.60 -6.28
N SER A 78 3.82 -0.11 -5.70
CA SER A 78 4.04 -1.44 -5.14
C SER A 78 3.88 -2.55 -6.16
N ASN A 79 3.12 -2.32 -7.23
CA ASN A 79 2.96 -3.28 -8.31
C ASN A 79 2.70 -2.55 -9.64
N MET A 80 3.61 -2.74 -10.59
CA MET A 80 3.51 -2.15 -11.92
C MET A 80 2.89 -3.17 -12.88
N ASN A 81 1.65 -2.95 -13.26
CA ASN A 81 0.92 -3.78 -14.22
C ASN A 81 0.67 -3.07 -15.55
N ASN A 82 1.17 -1.84 -15.69
CA ASN A 82 1.03 -1.08 -16.92
C ASN A 82 2.24 -1.34 -17.82
N ARG A 83 2.02 -2.18 -18.85
CA ARG A 83 3.09 -2.57 -19.78
C ARG A 83 3.70 -1.38 -20.51
N TRP A 84 2.89 -0.40 -20.88
CA TRP A 84 3.35 0.79 -21.59
C TRP A 84 4.32 1.62 -20.76
N LEU A 85 4.01 1.83 -19.47
CA LEU A 85 4.92 2.51 -18.55
C LEU A 85 6.16 1.67 -18.26
N TYR A 86 6.01 0.37 -18.11
CA TYR A 86 7.13 -0.54 -17.90
C TYR A 86 8.14 -0.46 -19.05
N GLN A 87 7.66 -0.39 -20.28
CA GLN A 87 8.52 -0.24 -21.45
C GLN A 87 9.26 1.09 -21.49
N LYS A 88 8.75 2.11 -20.79
CA LYS A 88 9.40 3.42 -20.65
C LYS A 88 10.39 3.48 -19.49
N GLY A 89 10.60 2.38 -18.80
CA GLY A 89 11.55 2.28 -17.70
C GLY A 89 10.96 2.47 -16.32
N ILE A 90 9.63 2.57 -16.20
CA ILE A 90 8.96 2.73 -14.91
C ILE A 90 8.61 1.35 -14.34
N ASP A 91 9.02 1.06 -13.13
CA ASP A 91 8.85 -0.24 -12.49
C ASP A 91 8.44 -0.10 -11.03
N ASN A 92 8.26 -1.23 -10.36
CA ASN A 92 8.04 -1.27 -8.92
C ASN A 92 9.16 -0.51 -8.20
N GLY A 93 8.82 0.15 -7.11
CA GLY A 93 9.78 0.90 -6.32
C GLY A 93 9.95 2.35 -6.73
N PHE A 94 9.35 2.77 -7.84
CA PHE A 94 9.30 4.19 -8.21
C PHE A 94 8.22 4.91 -7.40
N LEU A 95 8.36 6.23 -7.27
CA LEU A 95 7.32 7.08 -6.72
C LEU A 95 6.61 7.85 -7.83
N ILE A 96 5.34 8.15 -7.61
CA ILE A 96 4.62 9.17 -8.40
C ILE A 96 4.61 10.44 -7.56
N LEU A 97 5.21 11.50 -8.08
CA LEU A 97 5.28 12.80 -7.40
C LEU A 97 4.13 13.72 -7.81
N GLU A 98 3.81 13.75 -9.10
CA GLU A 98 2.77 14.62 -9.65
C GLU A 98 1.99 13.90 -10.75
N ILE A 99 0.72 14.24 -10.86
CA ILE A 99 -0.14 13.81 -11.97
C ILE A 99 -0.79 15.08 -12.54
N ASN A 100 -0.65 15.30 -13.85
CA ASN A 100 -1.11 16.51 -14.52
C ASN A 100 -0.59 17.79 -13.85
N ASP A 101 0.70 17.75 -13.46
CA ASP A 101 1.40 18.85 -12.77
C ASP A 101 0.81 19.17 -11.37
N GLN A 102 -0.01 18.28 -10.83
CA GLN A 102 -0.56 18.40 -9.48
C GLN A 102 0.10 17.38 -8.55
N GLN A 103 0.59 17.84 -7.42
CA GLN A 103 1.24 17.01 -6.43
C GLN A 103 0.26 15.99 -5.82
N VAL A 104 0.70 14.74 -5.71
CA VAL A 104 -0.07 13.65 -5.11
C VAL A 104 0.71 13.07 -3.93
N ASN A 105 0.11 13.09 -2.74
CA ASN A 105 0.74 12.60 -1.51
C ASN A 105 -0.11 11.54 -0.81
N LYS A 106 -1.40 11.53 -1.08
CA LYS A 106 -2.36 10.62 -0.48
C LYS A 106 -3.17 9.93 -1.56
N LEU A 107 -3.66 8.74 -1.25
CA LEU A 107 -4.52 7.99 -2.18
C LEU A 107 -5.80 8.76 -2.51
N GLU A 108 -6.28 9.60 -1.60
CA GLU A 108 -7.43 10.46 -1.85
C GLU A 108 -7.22 11.45 -2.99
N ASP A 109 -5.97 11.86 -3.21
CA ASP A 109 -5.64 12.79 -4.29
C ASP A 109 -5.92 12.16 -5.66
N LEU A 110 -5.85 10.85 -5.79
CA LEU A 110 -6.17 10.13 -7.02
C LEU A 110 -7.64 10.25 -7.42
N LYS A 111 -8.53 10.39 -6.45
CA LYS A 111 -9.96 10.52 -6.70
C LYS A 111 -10.33 11.85 -7.37
N LYS A 112 -9.47 12.84 -7.22
CA LYS A 112 -9.65 14.18 -7.80
C LYS A 112 -9.19 14.27 -9.25
N ILE A 113 -8.47 13.25 -9.72
CA ILE A 113 -7.86 13.21 -11.05
C ILE A 113 -8.52 12.10 -11.86
N ASN A 114 -9.27 12.49 -12.88
CA ASN A 114 -9.90 11.52 -13.77
C ASN A 114 -8.85 10.95 -14.74
N ILE A 115 -8.78 9.62 -14.82
CA ILE A 115 -7.84 8.92 -15.69
C ILE A 115 -8.07 9.25 -17.18
N ASP A 116 -9.30 9.60 -17.54
CA ASP A 116 -9.63 10.01 -18.92
C ASP A 116 -9.01 11.36 -19.31
N ASN A 117 -8.63 12.16 -18.31
CA ASN A 117 -7.99 13.46 -18.49
C ASN A 117 -6.50 13.43 -18.12
N LEU A 118 -5.89 12.25 -18.16
CA LEU A 118 -4.50 12.08 -17.79
C LEU A 118 -3.56 12.62 -18.89
N ASP A 119 -2.80 13.68 -18.58
CA ASP A 119 -1.88 14.32 -19.50
C ASP A 119 -0.42 13.95 -19.25
N SER A 120 -0.02 13.88 -17.99
CA SER A 120 1.37 13.57 -17.64
C SER A 120 1.48 13.03 -16.22
N ILE A 121 2.55 12.27 -15.97
CA ILE A 121 2.91 11.79 -14.63
C ILE A 121 4.39 12.06 -14.44
N LEU A 122 4.74 12.62 -13.28
CA LEU A 122 6.13 12.79 -12.85
C LEU A 122 6.49 11.66 -11.89
N PHE A 123 7.48 10.86 -12.27
CA PHE A 123 7.99 9.74 -11.48
C PHE A 123 9.33 10.08 -10.85
N LEU A 124 9.61 9.46 -9.71
CA LEU A 124 10.93 9.50 -9.08
C LEU A 124 11.47 8.08 -8.97
N SER A 125 12.65 7.84 -9.55
CA SER A 125 13.29 6.52 -9.50
C SER A 125 13.88 6.24 -8.10
N PRO A 126 14.15 4.96 -7.77
CA PRO A 126 14.82 4.63 -6.51
C PRO A 126 16.20 5.27 -6.36
N SER A 127 16.85 5.64 -7.46
CA SER A 127 18.14 6.34 -7.47
C SER A 127 18.02 7.86 -7.35
N GLY A 128 16.80 8.41 -7.34
CA GLY A 128 16.55 9.84 -7.18
C GLY A 128 16.42 10.62 -8.48
N GLU A 129 16.26 9.95 -9.61
CA GLU A 129 16.06 10.60 -10.90
C GLU A 129 14.57 10.87 -11.13
N GLU A 130 14.25 12.07 -11.60
CA GLU A 130 12.89 12.43 -11.98
C GLU A 130 12.65 12.14 -13.47
N LEU A 131 11.51 11.53 -13.76
CA LEU A 131 11.10 11.18 -15.12
C LEU A 131 9.66 11.64 -15.35
N LYS A 132 9.46 12.57 -16.27
CA LYS A 132 8.12 13.03 -16.64
C LYS A 132 7.68 12.33 -17.92
N ILE A 133 6.58 11.60 -17.82
CA ILE A 133 6.00 10.88 -18.96
C ILE A 133 4.73 11.59 -19.41
N SER A 134 4.71 12.02 -20.67
CA SER A 134 3.53 12.62 -21.28
C SER A 134 2.66 11.55 -21.91
N MET A 135 1.35 11.65 -21.68
CA MET A 135 0.35 10.69 -22.16
C MET A 135 -0.20 11.09 -23.56
N ASN A 136 0.67 11.50 -24.44
CA ASN A 136 0.28 11.78 -25.81
C ASN A 136 0.26 10.48 -26.60
N TYR A 137 -0.90 10.11 -27.06
CA TYR A 137 -1.12 8.92 -27.86
C TYR A 137 -0.96 9.20 -29.34
#